data_cc2c9a39c43b58f77cbee07d39b28ddc
#
_entry.id   cc2c9a39c43b58f77cbee07d39b28ddc
#
_cell.length_a   1.000
_cell.length_b   1.000
_cell.length_c   1.000
_cell.angle_alpha   90.00
_cell.angle_beta   90.00
_cell.angle_gamma   90.00
#
_symmetry.space_group_name_H-M   'P 1'
#
loop_
_entity.id
_entity.type
_entity.pdbx_description
1 polymer ?
#
loop_
_entity_poly.entity_id
_entity_poly.type
_entity_poly.pdbx_seq_one_letter_code
_entity_poly.pdbx_strand_id
1 'polypeptide(L)'
;LEYKIGWFTEGGWEGKVPRNDPNMRNDLSWMHTLDANHHFIGNLSTLDENVYDIGIITIPKTNIEKLIQFDLIKEMKRVCKRVGTMQEGPHWYFQDFTMEQQIWFYNLLMDIDFIWCHNEIDKKYYEGLTNKLVYVNPTLMLEDQIKSHIVNSDERSGVMIGGNMCRWYGGFDSYIVAREFDEDIFAPSMGRKIDREDEMDITHLPYMTWVEWINNLSKYKYGVHLMPTWAAGTFTLNCAYHGIPCIGYKGLDTQEQLHPSLSVDYGDLNTAKILAQRLRIDEDFYNKCSKECKDLYGKSSFREKQYIYNIKKVIGEVIDETN
;
A
#
# COMPACT_ATOMS: atom_id res chain seq x y z
N LEU A 1 8.31 9.45 -18.71
CA LEU A 1 8.67 8.13 -19.22
C LEU A 1 8.68 8.15 -20.75
N GLU A 2 9.53 7.37 -21.36
CA GLU A 2 9.61 7.20 -22.82
C GLU A 2 8.44 6.36 -23.34
N TYR A 3 7.81 5.55 -22.48
CA TYR A 3 6.76 4.60 -22.81
C TYR A 3 5.36 5.11 -22.45
N LYS A 4 4.37 4.78 -23.27
CA LYS A 4 2.95 5.05 -23.01
C LYS A 4 2.37 3.96 -22.14
N ILE A 5 1.85 4.32 -20.97
CA ILE A 5 1.28 3.39 -20.00
C ILE A 5 -0.22 3.62 -19.88
N GLY A 6 -1.00 2.55 -20.07
CA GLY A 6 -2.42 2.50 -19.75
C GLY A 6 -2.65 1.75 -18.43
N TRP A 7 -3.48 2.28 -17.54
CA TRP A 7 -3.85 1.62 -16.29
C TRP A 7 -5.36 1.44 -16.23
N PHE A 8 -5.78 0.21 -16.03
CA PHE A 8 -7.18 -0.19 -16.16
C PHE A 8 -7.71 -0.68 -14.83
N THR A 9 -8.79 -0.04 -14.35
CA THR A 9 -9.42 -0.39 -13.07
C THR A 9 -10.94 -0.50 -13.20
N GLU A 10 -11.61 -0.94 -12.15
CA GLU A 10 -13.07 -1.08 -12.10
C GLU A 10 -13.81 0.26 -12.24
N GLY A 11 -13.20 1.36 -11.82
CA GLY A 11 -13.75 2.71 -11.90
C GLY A 11 -12.69 3.77 -11.68
N GLY A 12 -13.01 5.04 -11.80
CA GLY A 12 -12.14 6.16 -11.49
C GLY A 12 -12.02 7.17 -12.62
N TRP A 13 -10.81 7.62 -12.88
CA TRP A 13 -10.51 8.63 -13.88
C TRP A 13 -10.52 8.08 -15.30
N GLU A 14 -10.85 8.94 -16.25
CA GLU A 14 -10.53 8.73 -17.66
C GLU A 14 -9.44 9.73 -18.05
N GLY A 15 -8.23 9.22 -18.31
CA GLY A 15 -7.06 10.04 -18.64
C GLY A 15 -6.06 10.20 -17.49
N LYS A 16 -5.41 11.35 -17.41
CA LYS A 16 -4.35 11.60 -16.42
C LYS A 16 -4.90 11.88 -15.02
N VAL A 17 -4.30 11.25 -14.02
CA VAL A 17 -4.62 11.53 -12.60
C VAL A 17 -3.93 12.82 -12.16
N PRO A 18 -4.66 13.83 -11.69
CA PRO A 18 -4.07 15.08 -11.22
C PRO A 18 -3.33 14.88 -9.89
N ARG A 19 -2.19 15.55 -9.72
CA ARG A 19 -1.38 15.43 -8.49
C ARG A 19 -2.10 15.84 -7.21
N ASN A 20 -3.07 16.71 -7.31
CA ASN A 20 -3.88 17.19 -6.18
C ASN A 20 -5.17 16.39 -5.94
N ASP A 21 -5.27 15.17 -6.48
CA ASP A 21 -6.40 14.30 -6.19
C ASP A 21 -6.53 14.08 -4.67
N PRO A 22 -7.72 14.25 -4.07
CA PRO A 22 -7.89 14.11 -2.63
C PRO A 22 -7.64 12.69 -2.11
N ASN A 23 -7.68 11.69 -2.98
CA ASN A 23 -7.42 10.27 -2.66
C ASN A 23 -6.08 9.77 -3.17
N MET A 24 -5.12 10.65 -3.43
CA MET A 24 -3.79 10.33 -3.97
C MET A 24 -3.02 9.38 -3.07
N ARG A 25 -3.29 8.10 -3.18
CA ARG A 25 -2.63 7.01 -2.47
C ARG A 25 -2.69 5.72 -3.29
N ASN A 26 -1.77 4.80 -3.04
CA ASN A 26 -1.64 3.52 -3.72
C ASN A 26 -1.66 3.67 -5.26
N ASP A 27 -2.62 3.07 -5.93
CA ASP A 27 -2.73 3.01 -7.39
C ASP A 27 -2.79 4.39 -8.05
N LEU A 28 -3.51 5.37 -7.48
CA LEU A 28 -3.53 6.73 -8.03
C LEU A 28 -2.14 7.38 -7.97
N SER A 29 -1.38 7.15 -6.90
CA SER A 29 -0.01 7.67 -6.79
C SER A 29 0.93 7.03 -7.81
N TRP A 30 0.78 5.73 -8.08
CA TRP A 30 1.53 5.05 -9.14
C TRP A 30 1.17 5.59 -10.52
N MET A 31 -0.11 5.69 -10.84
CA MET A 31 -0.59 6.22 -12.12
C MET A 31 -0.08 7.63 -12.38
N HIS A 32 -0.19 8.51 -11.36
CA HIS A 32 0.31 9.88 -11.46
C HIS A 32 1.82 9.91 -11.70
N THR A 33 2.59 9.18 -10.89
CA THR A 33 4.06 9.19 -10.93
C THR A 33 4.61 8.56 -12.21
N LEU A 34 3.92 7.57 -12.76
CA LEU A 34 4.25 6.92 -14.03
C LEU A 34 3.74 7.68 -15.26
N ASP A 35 3.02 8.77 -15.07
CA ASP A 35 2.32 9.46 -16.13
C ASP A 35 1.42 8.53 -16.96
N ALA A 36 0.78 7.56 -16.27
CA ALA A 36 -0.14 6.62 -16.91
C ALA A 36 -1.48 7.29 -17.23
N ASN A 37 -2.14 6.81 -18.28
CA ASN A 37 -3.54 7.12 -18.52
C ASN A 37 -4.40 6.11 -17.78
N HIS A 38 -5.28 6.60 -16.93
CA HIS A 38 -6.26 5.78 -16.22
C HIS A 38 -7.49 5.56 -17.07
N HIS A 39 -7.96 4.33 -17.15
CA HIS A 39 -9.17 3.94 -17.85
C HIS A 39 -10.05 3.05 -17.00
N PHE A 40 -11.36 3.23 -17.17
CA PHE A 40 -12.33 2.26 -16.70
C PHE A 40 -12.28 1.00 -17.58
N ILE A 41 -12.20 -0.18 -16.98
CA ILE A 41 -12.12 -1.46 -17.72
C ILE A 41 -13.29 -1.61 -18.72
N GLY A 42 -14.49 -1.16 -18.36
CA GLY A 42 -15.66 -1.18 -19.23
C GLY A 42 -15.53 -0.39 -20.54
N ASN A 43 -14.60 0.58 -20.59
CA ASN A 43 -14.32 1.38 -21.79
C ASN A 43 -13.21 0.79 -22.67
N LEU A 44 -12.64 -0.34 -22.30
CA LEU A 44 -11.48 -0.93 -22.99
C LEU A 44 -11.77 -1.20 -24.47
N SER A 45 -12.97 -1.65 -24.83
CA SER A 45 -13.40 -1.91 -26.21
C SER A 45 -13.49 -0.66 -27.09
N THR A 46 -13.52 0.54 -26.50
CA THR A 46 -13.61 1.80 -27.24
C THR A 46 -12.24 2.37 -27.62
N LEU A 47 -11.15 1.81 -27.06
CA LEU A 47 -9.80 2.26 -27.34
C LEU A 47 -9.27 1.69 -28.66
N ASP A 48 -8.42 2.46 -29.34
CA ASP A 48 -7.74 2.01 -30.55
C ASP A 48 -6.73 0.89 -30.27
N GLU A 49 -6.33 0.17 -31.32
CA GLU A 49 -5.32 -0.88 -31.21
C GLU A 49 -3.94 -0.30 -30.95
N ASN A 50 -3.14 -1.00 -30.15
CA ASN A 50 -1.73 -0.65 -29.85
C ASN A 50 -1.51 0.77 -29.36
N VAL A 51 -2.46 1.32 -28.58
CA VAL A 51 -2.36 2.68 -28.01
C VAL A 51 -1.27 2.77 -26.96
N TYR A 52 -1.04 1.69 -26.20
CA TYR A 52 -0.10 1.64 -25.09
C TYR A 52 1.05 0.66 -25.31
N ASP A 53 2.24 1.02 -24.85
CA ASP A 53 3.37 0.11 -24.80
C ASP A 53 3.19 -0.90 -23.64
N ILE A 54 2.62 -0.43 -22.51
CA ILE A 54 2.30 -1.26 -21.35
C ILE A 54 0.87 -0.99 -20.90
N GLY A 55 0.11 -2.05 -20.65
CA GLY A 55 -1.18 -2.01 -19.99
C GLY A 55 -1.12 -2.73 -18.64
N ILE A 56 -1.66 -2.12 -17.58
CA ILE A 56 -1.73 -2.71 -16.26
C ILE A 56 -3.19 -2.80 -15.85
N ILE A 57 -3.62 -3.99 -15.44
CA ILE A 57 -4.97 -4.22 -14.93
C ILE A 57 -4.90 -4.35 -13.41
N THR A 58 -5.61 -3.50 -12.69
CA THR A 58 -5.87 -3.74 -11.28
C THR A 58 -7.08 -4.66 -11.14
N ILE A 59 -6.87 -5.86 -10.63
CA ILE A 59 -7.95 -6.82 -10.38
C ILE A 59 -8.66 -6.44 -9.09
N PRO A 60 -9.96 -6.09 -9.14
CA PRO A 60 -10.71 -5.63 -7.98
C PRO A 60 -11.05 -6.77 -7.02
N LYS A 61 -11.38 -6.42 -5.78
CA LYS A 61 -11.87 -7.35 -4.76
C LYS A 61 -13.31 -7.78 -4.96
N THR A 62 -14.07 -6.99 -5.68
CA THR A 62 -15.53 -7.14 -5.86
C THR A 62 -15.89 -7.08 -7.34
N ASN A 63 -17.10 -7.48 -7.69
CA ASN A 63 -17.62 -7.44 -9.07
C ASN A 63 -16.82 -8.24 -10.10
N ILE A 64 -16.08 -9.26 -9.64
CA ILE A 64 -15.23 -10.09 -10.51
C ILE A 64 -16.06 -10.86 -11.56
N GLU A 65 -17.33 -11.15 -11.27
CA GLU A 65 -18.25 -11.81 -12.20
C GLU A 65 -18.39 -11.05 -13.53
N LYS A 66 -18.33 -9.71 -13.46
CA LYS A 66 -18.39 -8.87 -14.67
C LYS A 66 -17.14 -9.02 -15.53
N LEU A 67 -15.97 -9.23 -14.89
CA LEU A 67 -14.71 -9.44 -15.59
C LEU A 67 -14.62 -10.84 -16.23
N ILE A 68 -15.18 -11.85 -15.58
CA ILE A 68 -15.20 -13.23 -16.07
C ILE A 68 -16.03 -13.35 -17.38
N GLN A 69 -17.12 -12.57 -17.48
CA GLN A 69 -17.98 -12.54 -18.66
C GLN A 69 -17.38 -11.82 -19.88
N PHE A 70 -16.24 -11.17 -19.69
CA PHE A 70 -15.58 -10.35 -20.69
C PHE A 70 -14.23 -10.95 -21.05
N ASP A 71 -13.89 -11.01 -22.33
CA ASP A 71 -12.58 -11.49 -22.80
C ASP A 71 -11.50 -10.42 -22.56
N LEU A 72 -11.22 -10.19 -21.27
CA LEU A 72 -10.37 -9.10 -20.77
C LEU A 72 -8.98 -9.15 -21.39
N ILE A 73 -8.35 -10.33 -21.44
CA ILE A 73 -6.97 -10.46 -21.91
C ILE A 73 -6.87 -10.19 -23.41
N LYS A 74 -7.81 -10.66 -24.20
CA LYS A 74 -7.86 -10.41 -25.65
C LYS A 74 -7.94 -8.90 -25.92
N GLU A 75 -8.84 -8.20 -25.23
CA GLU A 75 -8.99 -6.75 -25.39
C GLU A 75 -7.75 -5.99 -24.89
N MET A 76 -7.15 -6.41 -23.78
CA MET A 76 -5.90 -5.83 -23.30
C MET A 76 -4.76 -6.00 -24.30
N LYS A 77 -4.60 -7.19 -24.87
CA LYS A 77 -3.58 -7.47 -25.90
C LYS A 77 -3.84 -6.75 -27.23
N ARG A 78 -5.07 -6.38 -27.51
CA ARG A 78 -5.42 -5.52 -28.65
C ARG A 78 -4.93 -4.08 -28.43
N VAL A 79 -5.12 -3.56 -27.23
CA VAL A 79 -4.85 -2.15 -26.87
C VAL A 79 -3.40 -1.92 -26.46
N CYS A 80 -2.75 -2.92 -25.88
CA CYS A 80 -1.44 -2.82 -25.28
C CYS A 80 -0.45 -3.85 -25.85
N LYS A 81 0.80 -3.44 -26.06
CA LYS A 81 1.87 -4.35 -26.53
C LYS A 81 2.29 -5.35 -25.44
N ARG A 82 2.31 -4.92 -24.18
CA ARG A 82 2.60 -5.71 -23.00
C ARG A 82 1.49 -5.55 -21.99
N VAL A 83 1.08 -6.66 -21.38
CA VAL A 83 -0.02 -6.69 -20.42
C VAL A 83 0.47 -7.24 -19.09
N GLY A 84 0.31 -6.44 -18.05
CA GLY A 84 0.54 -6.87 -16.68
C GLY A 84 -0.69 -6.75 -15.82
N THR A 85 -0.65 -7.35 -14.65
CA THR A 85 -1.72 -7.23 -13.67
C THR A 85 -1.18 -6.89 -12.30
N MET A 86 -2.02 -6.26 -11.50
CA MET A 86 -1.83 -6.05 -10.09
C MET A 86 -3.12 -6.37 -9.36
N GLN A 87 -3.06 -7.22 -8.35
CA GLN A 87 -4.22 -7.51 -7.53
C GLN A 87 -4.45 -6.38 -6.51
N GLU A 88 -5.70 -5.97 -6.32
CA GLU A 88 -6.04 -5.07 -5.22
C GLU A 88 -5.94 -5.81 -3.88
N GLY A 89 -4.89 -5.54 -3.12
CA GLY A 89 -4.61 -6.17 -1.83
C GLY A 89 -3.71 -7.42 -1.92
N PRO A 90 -3.62 -8.23 -0.85
CA PRO A 90 -2.71 -9.36 -0.76
C PRO A 90 -3.15 -10.53 -1.64
N HIS A 91 -2.18 -11.39 -1.97
CA HIS A 91 -2.38 -12.56 -2.84
C HIS A 91 -3.52 -13.48 -2.40
N TRP A 92 -3.76 -13.62 -1.10
CA TRP A 92 -4.76 -14.55 -0.57
C TRP A 92 -6.22 -14.09 -0.75
N TYR A 93 -6.48 -12.87 -1.24
CA TYR A 93 -7.86 -12.41 -1.46
C TYR A 93 -8.65 -13.33 -2.40
N PHE A 94 -8.01 -13.87 -3.43
CA PHE A 94 -8.69 -14.80 -4.35
C PHE A 94 -8.94 -16.18 -3.74
N GLN A 95 -8.30 -16.53 -2.63
CA GLN A 95 -8.55 -17.78 -1.94
C GLN A 95 -9.93 -17.82 -1.26
N ASP A 96 -10.54 -16.66 -1.03
CA ASP A 96 -11.91 -16.53 -0.50
C ASP A 96 -12.99 -16.52 -1.60
N PHE A 97 -12.59 -16.56 -2.89
CA PHE A 97 -13.51 -16.60 -4.03
C PHE A 97 -13.92 -18.04 -4.37
N THR A 98 -14.97 -18.17 -5.24
CA THR A 98 -15.38 -19.48 -5.73
C THR A 98 -14.26 -20.15 -6.55
N MET A 99 -14.29 -21.48 -6.68
CA MET A 99 -13.30 -22.20 -7.46
C MET A 99 -13.26 -21.75 -8.93
N GLU A 100 -14.41 -21.42 -9.51
CA GLU A 100 -14.49 -20.89 -10.87
C GLU A 100 -13.72 -19.56 -11.00
N GLN A 101 -13.91 -18.67 -10.05
CA GLN A 101 -13.22 -17.37 -10.01
C GLN A 101 -11.71 -17.53 -9.77
N GLN A 102 -11.32 -18.47 -8.91
CA GLN A 102 -9.90 -18.77 -8.69
C GLN A 102 -9.24 -19.35 -9.94
N ILE A 103 -9.90 -20.26 -10.65
CA ILE A 103 -9.40 -20.83 -11.92
C ILE A 103 -9.32 -19.74 -12.98
N TRP A 104 -10.32 -18.88 -13.10
CA TRP A 104 -10.29 -17.74 -14.01
C TRP A 104 -9.09 -16.84 -13.75
N PHE A 105 -8.85 -16.48 -12.48
CA PHE A 105 -7.71 -15.63 -12.12
C PHE A 105 -6.37 -16.31 -12.41
N TYR A 106 -6.23 -17.59 -12.09
CA TYR A 106 -5.04 -18.35 -12.43
C TYR A 106 -4.77 -18.36 -13.94
N ASN A 107 -5.79 -18.61 -14.76
CA ASN A 107 -5.66 -18.59 -16.22
C ASN A 107 -5.28 -17.18 -16.71
N LEU A 108 -5.86 -16.13 -16.13
CA LEU A 108 -5.47 -14.74 -16.43
C LEU A 108 -3.97 -14.53 -16.16
N LEU A 109 -3.45 -14.98 -15.01
CA LEU A 109 -2.04 -14.88 -14.70
C LEU A 109 -1.13 -15.64 -15.67
N MET A 110 -1.62 -16.74 -16.25
CA MET A 110 -0.85 -17.51 -17.25
C MET A 110 -0.83 -16.84 -18.62
N ASP A 111 -1.79 -15.98 -18.92
CA ASP A 111 -1.95 -15.33 -20.24
C ASP A 111 -1.33 -13.93 -20.33
N ILE A 112 -1.00 -13.28 -19.22
CA ILE A 112 -0.34 -11.97 -19.19
C ILE A 112 1.18 -12.09 -19.33
N ASP A 113 1.87 -10.96 -19.51
CA ASP A 113 3.32 -10.91 -19.68
C ASP A 113 4.06 -10.79 -18.33
N PHE A 114 3.54 -10.02 -17.37
CA PHE A 114 4.17 -9.80 -16.07
C PHE A 114 3.15 -9.58 -14.95
N ILE A 115 3.60 -9.72 -13.70
CA ILE A 115 2.79 -9.49 -12.51
C ILE A 115 3.47 -8.43 -11.65
N TRP A 116 2.72 -7.40 -11.25
CA TRP A 116 3.11 -6.49 -10.19
C TRP A 116 2.42 -6.87 -8.88
N CYS A 117 3.13 -6.78 -7.78
CA CYS A 117 2.62 -7.09 -6.45
C CYS A 117 3.07 -6.04 -5.44
N HIS A 118 2.47 -6.04 -4.24
CA HIS A 118 2.69 -4.99 -3.25
C HIS A 118 4.00 -5.12 -2.46
N ASN A 119 4.52 -6.35 -2.31
CA ASN A 119 5.60 -6.65 -1.37
C ASN A 119 6.33 -7.95 -1.74
N GLU A 120 7.45 -8.22 -1.07
CA GLU A 120 8.28 -9.40 -1.32
C GLU A 120 7.60 -10.74 -0.96
N ILE A 121 6.63 -10.76 -0.05
CA ILE A 121 5.86 -11.98 0.27
C ILE A 121 4.93 -12.34 -0.89
N ASP A 122 4.19 -11.36 -1.41
CA ASP A 122 3.36 -11.56 -2.59
C ASP A 122 4.20 -11.95 -3.82
N LYS A 123 5.38 -11.35 -3.97
CA LYS A 123 6.31 -11.74 -5.04
C LYS A 123 6.67 -13.21 -4.97
N LYS A 124 7.09 -13.71 -3.81
CA LYS A 124 7.40 -15.13 -3.61
C LYS A 124 6.21 -16.04 -3.92
N TYR A 125 5.00 -15.61 -3.56
CA TYR A 125 3.79 -16.36 -3.86
C TYR A 125 3.57 -16.48 -5.36
N TYR A 126 3.61 -15.37 -6.11
CA TYR A 126 3.38 -15.39 -7.56
C TYR A 126 4.51 -16.06 -8.34
N GLU A 127 5.76 -15.95 -7.90
CA GLU A 127 6.90 -16.70 -8.45
C GLU A 127 6.73 -18.22 -8.27
N GLY A 128 6.12 -18.65 -7.16
CA GLY A 128 5.80 -20.06 -6.92
C GLY A 128 4.55 -20.55 -7.68
N LEU A 129 3.63 -19.64 -7.97
CA LEU A 129 2.38 -19.96 -8.65
C LEU A 129 2.52 -20.00 -10.18
N THR A 130 3.39 -19.16 -10.75
CA THR A 130 3.53 -18.95 -12.19
C THR A 130 4.99 -18.96 -12.62
N ASN A 131 5.23 -18.99 -13.92
CA ASN A 131 6.57 -18.78 -14.52
C ASN A 131 6.70 -17.35 -15.12
N LYS A 132 5.86 -16.44 -14.72
CA LYS A 132 5.86 -15.07 -15.22
C LYS A 132 6.88 -14.21 -14.49
N LEU A 133 7.28 -13.11 -15.10
CA LEU A 133 8.04 -12.06 -14.43
C LEU A 133 7.21 -11.44 -13.32
N VAL A 134 7.75 -11.40 -12.12
CA VAL A 134 7.08 -10.82 -10.95
C VAL A 134 7.93 -9.70 -10.36
N TYR A 135 7.36 -8.52 -10.25
CA TYR A 135 8.02 -7.35 -9.69
C TYR A 135 7.24 -6.76 -8.52
N VAL A 136 7.95 -6.32 -7.50
CA VAL A 136 7.34 -5.50 -6.45
C VAL A 136 7.16 -4.08 -6.97
N ASN A 137 5.91 -3.60 -6.93
CA ASN A 137 5.56 -2.21 -7.14
C ASN A 137 5.27 -1.58 -5.76
N PRO A 138 6.27 -0.99 -5.09
CA PRO A 138 6.12 -0.53 -3.71
C PRO A 138 5.22 0.69 -3.62
N THR A 139 4.62 0.90 -2.45
CA THR A 139 3.99 2.19 -2.12
C THR A 139 5.01 3.32 -2.17
N LEU A 140 4.55 4.55 -2.38
CA LEU A 140 5.42 5.72 -2.44
C LEU A 140 4.81 6.94 -1.74
N MET A 141 5.69 7.90 -1.38
CA MET A 141 5.31 9.19 -0.84
C MET A 141 5.46 10.29 -1.89
N LEU A 142 4.39 11.06 -2.11
CA LEU A 142 4.39 12.29 -2.92
C LEU A 142 4.66 13.50 -1.99
N GLU A 143 5.94 13.83 -1.79
CA GLU A 143 6.37 14.75 -0.73
C GLU A 143 6.00 16.22 -0.94
N ASP A 144 5.88 16.67 -2.17
CA ASP A 144 5.84 18.11 -2.51
C ASP A 144 4.62 18.85 -1.94
N GLN A 145 3.52 18.14 -1.70
CA GLN A 145 2.29 18.76 -1.19
C GLN A 145 2.21 18.79 0.36
N ILE A 146 3.18 18.18 1.05
CA ILE A 146 3.11 17.93 2.49
C ILE A 146 4.01 18.90 3.29
N LYS A 147 4.97 19.57 2.64
CA LYS A 147 6.10 20.28 3.27
C LYS A 147 5.77 21.41 4.24
N SER A 148 4.52 21.90 4.31
CA SER A 148 4.18 23.14 5.03
C SER A 148 3.63 22.96 6.45
N HIS A 149 3.41 21.73 6.94
CA HIS A 149 2.64 21.48 8.17
C HIS A 149 3.25 20.43 9.11
N ILE A 150 4.58 20.34 9.19
CA ILE A 150 5.23 19.38 10.09
C ILE A 150 5.25 19.93 11.52
N VAL A 151 4.63 19.20 12.44
CA VAL A 151 4.70 19.48 13.88
C VAL A 151 6.08 19.05 14.43
N ASN A 152 6.67 19.87 15.31
CA ASN A 152 7.91 19.51 15.99
C ASN A 152 7.72 18.24 16.83
N SER A 153 8.76 17.40 16.91
CA SER A 153 8.71 16.14 17.66
C SER A 153 8.33 16.33 19.13
N ASP A 154 8.79 17.43 19.75
CA ASP A 154 8.58 17.71 21.17
C ASP A 154 7.13 18.13 21.51
N GLU A 155 6.34 18.47 20.51
CA GLU A 155 4.93 18.86 20.66
C GLU A 155 3.97 17.67 20.39
N ARG A 156 4.50 16.49 20.07
CA ARG A 156 3.69 15.31 19.73
C ARG A 156 3.15 14.62 20.98
N SER A 157 1.92 14.11 20.86
CA SER A 157 1.29 13.30 21.90
C SER A 157 0.35 12.25 21.29
N GLY A 158 -0.03 11.24 22.07
CA GLY A 158 -0.98 10.22 21.67
C GLY A 158 -0.41 9.15 20.75
N VAL A 159 -1.20 8.10 20.61
CA VAL A 159 -0.90 6.91 19.80
C VAL A 159 -1.86 6.80 18.65
N MET A 160 -1.34 6.69 17.43
CA MET A 160 -2.15 6.39 16.24
C MET A 160 -2.06 4.89 15.93
N ILE A 161 -3.19 4.21 15.84
CA ILE A 161 -3.26 2.85 15.30
C ILE A 161 -3.51 2.87 13.80
N GLY A 162 -2.85 1.97 13.06
CA GLY A 162 -2.73 2.05 11.60
C GLY A 162 -3.93 1.58 10.80
N GLY A 163 -4.96 1.04 11.41
CA GLY A 163 -6.11 0.49 10.72
C GLY A 163 -7.37 0.45 11.57
N ASN A 164 -8.43 -0.11 11.01
CA ASN A 164 -9.66 -0.35 11.76
C ASN A 164 -9.59 -1.69 12.52
N MET A 165 -10.65 -2.00 13.29
CA MET A 165 -10.73 -3.20 14.12
C MET A 165 -11.02 -4.49 13.33
N CYS A 166 -11.16 -4.43 12.00
CA CYS A 166 -11.32 -5.63 11.20
C CYS A 166 -10.09 -6.55 11.33
N ARG A 167 -10.33 -7.87 11.32
CA ARG A 167 -9.30 -8.91 11.47
C ARG A 167 -8.05 -8.68 10.61
N TRP A 168 -8.23 -8.35 9.34
CA TRP A 168 -7.12 -8.20 8.39
C TRP A 168 -6.29 -6.92 8.57
N TYR A 169 -6.78 -5.93 9.32
CA TYR A 169 -6.01 -4.74 9.68
C TYR A 169 -5.33 -4.84 11.05
N GLY A 170 -5.68 -5.83 11.87
CA GLY A 170 -5.08 -6.05 13.19
C GLY A 170 -5.32 -4.91 14.17
N GLY A 171 -6.45 -4.20 14.03
CA GLY A 171 -6.75 -3.04 14.86
C GLY A 171 -6.90 -3.38 16.33
N PHE A 172 -7.49 -4.54 16.67
CA PHE A 172 -7.62 -4.96 18.06
C PHE A 172 -6.26 -5.25 18.71
N ASP A 173 -5.36 -5.98 18.02
CA ASP A 173 -4.00 -6.23 18.53
C ASP A 173 -3.22 -4.92 18.67
N SER A 174 -3.37 -4.03 17.70
CA SER A 174 -2.76 -2.69 17.74
C SER A 174 -3.28 -1.87 18.92
N TYR A 175 -4.60 -1.93 19.22
CA TYR A 175 -5.19 -1.27 20.38
C TYR A 175 -4.63 -1.81 21.70
N ILE A 176 -4.55 -3.14 21.85
CA ILE A 176 -4.01 -3.77 23.05
C ILE A 176 -2.56 -3.31 23.33
N VAL A 177 -1.74 -3.20 22.29
CA VAL A 177 -0.37 -2.69 22.42
C VAL A 177 -0.34 -1.19 22.63
N ALA A 178 -1.21 -0.42 21.99
CA ALA A 178 -1.30 1.03 22.15
C ALA A 178 -1.60 1.46 23.59
N ARG A 179 -2.34 0.65 24.37
CA ARG A 179 -2.62 0.92 25.78
C ARG A 179 -1.37 0.95 26.67
N GLU A 180 -0.28 0.32 26.26
CA GLU A 180 0.99 0.32 27.03
C GLU A 180 1.70 1.68 27.02
N PHE A 181 1.30 2.60 26.14
CA PHE A 181 1.84 3.96 26.10
C PHE A 181 1.27 4.88 27.16
N ASP A 182 0.09 4.54 27.74
CA ASP A 182 -0.60 5.38 28.73
C ASP A 182 -0.90 6.79 28.19
N GLU A 183 -1.32 6.85 26.94
CA GLU A 183 -1.69 8.05 26.19
C GLU A 183 -3.02 7.85 25.44
N ASP A 184 -3.64 8.93 24.99
CA ASP A 184 -4.85 8.88 24.17
C ASP A 184 -4.61 8.10 22.89
N ILE A 185 -5.56 7.23 22.54
CA ILE A 185 -5.48 6.36 21.36
C ILE A 185 -6.42 6.89 20.28
N PHE A 186 -5.89 6.95 19.06
CA PHE A 186 -6.58 7.44 17.88
C PHE A 186 -6.58 6.40 16.76
N ALA A 187 -7.66 6.36 15.97
CA ALA A 187 -7.78 5.52 14.79
C ALA A 187 -8.28 6.33 13.59
N PRO A 188 -7.81 6.02 12.35
CA PRO A 188 -8.34 6.66 11.15
C PRO A 188 -9.77 6.18 10.87
N SER A 189 -10.58 7.04 10.25
CA SER A 189 -11.88 6.63 9.72
C SER A 189 -11.68 5.83 8.43
N MET A 190 -11.97 4.51 8.49
CA MET A 190 -11.84 3.59 7.36
C MET A 190 -13.20 3.21 6.75
N GLY A 191 -14.28 3.89 7.13
CA GLY A 191 -15.64 3.61 6.67
C GLY A 191 -16.22 2.27 7.13
N ARG A 192 -15.52 1.53 7.98
CA ARG A 192 -15.95 0.24 8.56
C ARG A 192 -15.74 0.25 10.06
N LYS A 193 -16.76 -0.12 10.81
CA LYS A 193 -16.69 -0.38 12.24
C LYS A 193 -17.15 -1.82 12.51
N ILE A 194 -16.55 -2.46 13.51
CA ILE A 194 -17.07 -3.72 14.06
C ILE A 194 -18.10 -3.42 15.14
N ASP A 195 -18.89 -4.46 15.51
CA ASP A 195 -19.86 -4.33 16.57
C ASP A 195 -19.20 -3.91 17.88
N ARG A 196 -19.82 -2.95 18.58
CA ARG A 196 -19.38 -2.40 19.87
C ARG A 196 -18.00 -1.72 19.88
N GLU A 197 -17.44 -1.40 18.73
CA GLU A 197 -16.16 -0.67 18.64
C GLU A 197 -16.21 0.70 19.34
N ASP A 198 -17.38 1.33 19.37
CA ASP A 198 -17.60 2.61 20.05
C ASP A 198 -17.53 2.51 21.60
N GLU A 199 -17.48 1.30 22.16
CA GLU A 199 -17.26 1.08 23.60
C GLU A 199 -15.76 1.02 23.96
N MET A 200 -14.87 0.97 22.98
CA MET A 200 -13.44 1.02 23.19
C MET A 200 -12.99 2.47 23.47
N ASP A 201 -11.97 2.61 24.31
CA ASP A 201 -11.35 3.91 24.58
C ASP A 201 -10.43 4.33 23.41
N ILE A 202 -11.08 4.72 22.31
CA ILE A 202 -10.43 5.13 21.05
C ILE A 202 -11.16 6.35 20.49
N THR A 203 -10.41 7.37 20.12
CA THR A 203 -10.93 8.48 19.32
C THR A 203 -10.85 8.16 17.82
N HIS A 204 -12.00 7.95 17.19
CA HIS A 204 -12.09 7.78 15.74
C HIS A 204 -12.02 9.14 15.05
N LEU A 205 -11.02 9.31 14.19
CA LEU A 205 -10.86 10.54 13.42
C LEU A 205 -11.90 10.61 12.27
N PRO A 206 -12.30 11.81 11.84
CA PRO A 206 -13.13 11.96 10.65
C PRO A 206 -12.36 11.51 9.39
N TYR A 207 -13.09 11.26 8.30
CA TYR A 207 -12.46 11.06 7.00
C TYR A 207 -11.62 12.28 6.61
N MET A 208 -10.44 12.03 6.10
CA MET A 208 -9.49 13.05 5.65
C MET A 208 -9.01 12.74 4.24
N THR A 209 -8.78 13.77 3.44
CA THR A 209 -7.99 13.64 2.22
C THR A 209 -6.58 13.17 2.56
N TRP A 210 -5.84 12.63 1.59
CA TRP A 210 -4.51 12.09 1.88
C TRP A 210 -3.53 13.16 2.41
N VAL A 211 -3.63 14.41 1.94
CA VAL A 211 -2.79 15.53 2.45
C VAL A 211 -3.16 15.87 3.88
N GLU A 212 -4.47 15.98 4.18
CA GLU A 212 -4.95 16.22 5.54
C GLU A 212 -4.54 15.09 6.48
N TRP A 213 -4.66 13.84 6.04
CA TRP A 213 -4.23 12.67 6.78
C TRP A 213 -2.74 12.72 7.14
N ILE A 214 -1.85 12.93 6.14
CA ILE A 214 -0.42 12.99 6.38
C ILE A 214 -0.05 14.14 7.31
N ASN A 215 -0.65 15.32 7.11
CA ASN A 215 -0.42 16.47 7.99
C ASN A 215 -0.94 16.21 9.41
N ASN A 216 -2.11 15.62 9.55
CA ASN A 216 -2.67 15.28 10.87
C ASN A 216 -1.83 14.23 11.60
N LEU A 217 -1.29 13.23 10.88
CA LEU A 217 -0.45 12.19 11.46
C LEU A 217 0.80 12.76 12.16
N SER A 218 1.32 13.88 11.69
CA SER A 218 2.50 14.53 12.28
C SER A 218 2.36 14.93 13.76
N LYS A 219 1.12 15.00 14.28
CA LYS A 219 0.81 15.39 15.66
C LYS A 219 1.01 14.27 16.68
N TYR A 220 1.02 13.00 16.22
CA TYR A 220 1.07 11.84 17.09
C TYR A 220 2.51 11.44 17.39
N LYS A 221 2.71 10.94 18.62
CA LYS A 221 4.03 10.57 19.12
C LYS A 221 4.42 9.15 18.73
N TYR A 222 3.45 8.24 18.72
CA TYR A 222 3.65 6.82 18.46
C TYR A 222 2.71 6.29 17.40
N GLY A 223 3.18 5.27 16.64
CA GLY A 223 2.38 4.47 15.74
C GLY A 223 2.33 3.01 16.17
N VAL A 224 1.19 2.34 15.99
CA VAL A 224 1.07 0.90 16.15
C VAL A 224 0.27 0.32 14.99
N HIS A 225 0.84 -0.65 14.27
CA HIS A 225 0.20 -1.27 13.11
C HIS A 225 0.52 -2.76 13.05
N LEU A 226 -0.11 -3.54 13.91
CA LEU A 226 0.04 -5.00 13.96
C LEU A 226 -0.89 -5.66 12.93
N MET A 227 -0.70 -5.29 11.66
CA MET A 227 -1.51 -5.77 10.55
C MET A 227 -1.05 -7.16 10.09
N PRO A 228 -1.91 -8.19 10.17
CA PRO A 228 -1.57 -9.55 9.73
C PRO A 228 -1.66 -9.72 8.21
N THR A 229 -2.04 -8.67 7.50
CA THR A 229 -2.17 -8.65 6.04
C THR A 229 -1.02 -7.86 5.44
N TRP A 230 -0.16 -8.52 4.71
CA TRP A 230 0.94 -7.87 4.01
C TRP A 230 0.42 -7.25 2.70
N ALA A 231 0.20 -5.95 2.75
CA ALA A 231 -0.25 -5.15 1.60
C ALA A 231 0.76 -4.03 1.29
N ALA A 232 0.30 -2.85 0.88
CA ALA A 232 1.19 -1.75 0.50
C ALA A 232 1.99 -1.12 1.66
N GLY A 233 1.49 -1.17 2.90
CA GLY A 233 2.20 -0.65 4.07
C GLY A 233 2.25 0.87 4.14
N THR A 234 1.24 1.56 3.66
CA THR A 234 1.20 3.03 3.58
C THR A 234 1.28 3.70 4.95
N PHE A 235 0.66 3.14 5.98
CA PHE A 235 0.67 3.74 7.32
C PHE A 235 2.08 3.78 7.92
N THR A 236 2.81 2.68 7.87
CA THR A 236 4.19 2.61 8.40
C THR A 236 5.14 3.51 7.63
N LEU A 237 4.94 3.63 6.30
CA LEU A 237 5.65 4.60 5.46
C LEU A 237 5.38 6.04 5.91
N ASN A 238 4.12 6.40 6.17
CA ASN A 238 3.72 7.73 6.61
C ASN A 238 4.32 8.07 7.98
N CYS A 239 4.36 7.09 8.90
CA CYS A 239 5.03 7.24 10.19
C CYS A 239 6.53 7.52 10.02
N ALA A 240 7.22 6.76 9.17
CA ALA A 240 8.65 6.94 8.92
C ALA A 240 8.97 8.30 8.30
N TYR A 241 8.13 8.77 7.38
CA TYR A 241 8.25 10.12 6.79
C TYR A 241 8.31 11.22 7.86
N HIS A 242 7.47 11.12 8.89
CA HIS A 242 7.45 12.06 10.01
C HIS A 242 8.48 11.76 11.11
N GLY A 243 9.16 10.62 11.05
CA GLY A 243 10.00 10.16 12.15
C GLY A 243 9.19 9.74 13.38
N ILE A 244 8.01 9.15 13.18
CA ILE A 244 7.17 8.58 14.25
C ILE A 244 7.53 7.10 14.39
N PRO A 245 8.05 6.65 15.55
CA PRO A 245 8.31 5.25 15.81
C PRO A 245 7.02 4.43 15.68
N CYS A 246 7.03 3.38 14.84
CA CYS A 246 5.86 2.54 14.58
C CYS A 246 6.17 1.07 14.87
N ILE A 247 5.43 0.47 15.82
CA ILE A 247 5.50 -0.96 16.11
C ILE A 247 4.60 -1.70 15.12
N GLY A 248 5.12 -2.74 14.48
CA GLY A 248 4.37 -3.54 13.52
C GLY A 248 4.92 -4.95 13.34
N TYR A 249 4.17 -5.79 12.62
CA TYR A 249 4.62 -7.15 12.30
C TYR A 249 5.66 -7.15 11.18
N LYS A 250 6.65 -8.05 11.30
CA LYS A 250 7.57 -8.41 10.21
C LYS A 250 6.80 -8.96 9.01
N GLY A 251 7.38 -8.90 7.83
CA GLY A 251 6.80 -9.35 6.58
C GLY A 251 6.19 -8.23 5.74
N LEU A 252 5.95 -7.07 6.33
CA LEU A 252 5.55 -5.87 5.62
C LEU A 252 6.81 -5.06 5.25
N ASP A 253 7.08 -4.87 3.96
CA ASP A 253 8.34 -4.26 3.49
C ASP A 253 8.61 -2.89 4.11
N THR A 254 7.60 -2.03 4.19
CA THR A 254 7.74 -0.71 4.80
C THR A 254 8.03 -0.79 6.31
N GLN A 255 7.46 -1.78 7.00
CA GLN A 255 7.73 -1.99 8.41
C GLN A 255 9.17 -2.47 8.62
N GLU A 256 9.60 -3.53 7.93
CA GLU A 256 10.93 -4.10 8.10
C GLU A 256 12.04 -3.16 7.65
N GLN A 257 11.84 -2.44 6.55
CA GLN A 257 12.85 -1.54 6.01
C GLN A 257 12.94 -0.20 6.73
N LEU A 258 11.83 0.28 7.29
CA LEU A 258 11.79 1.63 7.88
C LEU A 258 11.74 1.64 9.41
N HIS A 259 11.25 0.58 10.04
CA HIS A 259 11.16 0.44 11.50
C HIS A 259 11.77 -0.88 12.00
N PRO A 260 13.01 -1.23 11.62
CA PRO A 260 13.59 -2.55 11.92
C PRO A 260 13.68 -2.83 13.42
N SER A 261 13.99 -1.80 14.24
CA SER A 261 14.07 -1.94 15.70
C SER A 261 12.71 -2.11 16.39
N LEU A 262 11.59 -1.93 15.66
CA LEU A 262 10.22 -1.99 16.17
C LEU A 262 9.37 -3.04 15.44
N SER A 263 10.01 -3.93 14.69
CA SER A 263 9.36 -5.01 13.96
C SER A 263 9.37 -6.29 14.79
N VAL A 264 8.18 -6.85 15.03
CA VAL A 264 7.98 -8.06 15.82
C VAL A 264 7.46 -9.22 14.97
N ASP A 265 7.65 -10.45 15.43
CA ASP A 265 7.12 -11.61 14.73
C ASP A 265 5.57 -11.63 14.81
N TYR A 266 4.94 -12.22 13.80
CA TYR A 266 3.47 -12.31 13.76
C TYR A 266 2.92 -13.00 15.03
N GLY A 267 1.99 -12.33 15.69
CA GLY A 267 1.37 -12.82 16.94
C GLY A 267 2.18 -12.58 18.21
N ASP A 268 3.41 -12.05 18.13
CA ASP A 268 4.22 -11.75 19.32
C ASP A 268 3.80 -10.43 19.98
N LEU A 269 2.63 -10.43 20.60
CA LEU A 269 2.11 -9.28 21.35
C LEU A 269 2.95 -8.94 22.57
N ASN A 270 3.62 -9.94 23.17
CA ASN A 270 4.44 -9.69 24.35
C ASN A 270 5.64 -8.81 24.03
N THR A 271 6.39 -9.12 22.98
CA THR A 271 7.50 -8.28 22.52
C THR A 271 6.99 -6.91 22.08
N ALA A 272 5.85 -6.83 21.38
CA ALA A 272 5.26 -5.55 20.98
C ALA A 272 4.93 -4.65 22.19
N LYS A 273 4.35 -5.19 23.26
CA LYS A 273 4.09 -4.47 24.52
C LYS A 273 5.37 -4.00 25.21
N ILE A 274 6.39 -4.86 25.29
CA ILE A 274 7.68 -4.50 25.85
C ILE A 274 8.30 -3.32 25.08
N LEU A 275 8.23 -3.34 23.75
CA LEU A 275 8.72 -2.22 22.92
C LEU A 275 7.91 -0.95 23.15
N ALA A 276 6.59 -1.03 23.29
CA ALA A 276 5.74 0.12 23.59
C ALA A 276 6.10 0.75 24.94
N GLN A 277 6.22 -0.07 25.99
CA GLN A 277 6.66 0.39 27.31
C GLN A 277 8.05 1.04 27.25
N ARG A 278 8.99 0.42 26.50
CA ARG A 278 10.33 0.97 26.35
C ARG A 278 10.33 2.32 25.62
N LEU A 279 9.56 2.46 24.53
CA LEU A 279 9.42 3.75 23.84
C LEU A 279 8.85 4.84 24.74
N ARG A 280 7.96 4.46 25.70
CA ARG A 280 7.36 5.40 26.66
C ARG A 280 8.36 5.89 27.71
N ILE A 281 9.16 4.99 28.29
CA ILE A 281 9.98 5.28 29.48
C ILE A 281 11.45 5.60 29.17
N ASP A 282 11.96 5.21 28.01
CA ASP A 282 13.36 5.36 27.57
C ASP A 282 13.41 6.38 26.41
N GLU A 283 13.67 7.64 26.77
CA GLU A 283 13.72 8.75 25.81
C GLU A 283 14.85 8.57 24.78
N ASP A 284 15.98 8.01 25.18
CA ASP A 284 17.09 7.72 24.24
C ASP A 284 16.68 6.67 23.20
N PHE A 285 15.95 5.64 23.63
CA PHE A 285 15.42 4.63 22.73
C PHE A 285 14.36 5.22 21.78
N TYR A 286 13.45 6.06 22.28
CA TYR A 286 12.49 6.78 21.44
C TYR A 286 13.20 7.61 20.37
N ASN A 287 14.15 8.47 20.80
CA ASN A 287 14.90 9.33 19.89
C ASN A 287 15.70 8.53 18.85
N LYS A 288 16.29 7.41 19.26
CA LYS A 288 16.98 6.48 18.35
C LYS A 288 16.02 5.94 17.30
N CYS A 289 14.86 5.40 17.69
CA CYS A 289 13.88 4.83 16.76
C CYS A 289 13.28 5.89 15.84
N SER A 290 12.98 7.08 16.36
CA SER A 290 12.49 8.22 15.59
C SER A 290 13.48 8.67 14.52
N LYS A 291 14.75 8.78 14.88
CA LYS A 291 15.83 9.12 13.93
C LYS A 291 16.05 8.02 12.92
N GLU A 292 16.10 6.76 13.37
CA GLU A 292 16.32 5.56 12.52
C GLU A 292 15.28 5.51 11.40
N CYS A 293 13.98 5.56 11.71
CA CYS A 293 12.94 5.45 10.69
C CYS A 293 12.97 6.61 9.69
N LYS A 294 13.26 7.83 10.16
CA LYS A 294 13.39 9.01 9.28
C LYS A 294 14.61 8.93 8.36
N ASP A 295 15.75 8.48 8.88
CA ASP A 295 16.98 8.31 8.10
C ASP A 295 16.84 7.19 7.06
N LEU A 296 16.19 6.08 7.43
CA LEU A 296 15.91 4.97 6.52
C LEU A 296 14.92 5.39 5.43
N TYR A 297 13.85 6.13 5.79
CA TYR A 297 12.95 6.71 4.80
C TYR A 297 13.72 7.58 3.80
N GLY A 298 14.60 8.46 4.28
CA GLY A 298 15.39 9.37 3.43
C GLY A 298 16.23 8.68 2.36
N LYS A 299 16.55 7.38 2.54
CA LYS A 299 17.35 6.55 1.64
C LYS A 299 16.54 5.49 0.90
N SER A 300 15.25 5.38 1.17
CA SER A 300 14.41 4.27 0.71
C SER A 300 13.95 4.43 -0.73
N SER A 301 13.54 3.29 -1.31
CA SER A 301 12.86 3.21 -2.61
C SER A 301 11.41 3.73 -2.57
N PHE A 302 10.89 4.04 -1.39
CA PHE A 302 9.53 4.57 -1.22
C PHE A 302 9.41 6.07 -1.49
N ARG A 303 10.52 6.77 -1.70
CA ARG A 303 10.54 8.17 -2.12
C ARG A 303 10.27 8.28 -3.61
N GLU A 304 9.47 9.26 -4.03
CA GLU A 304 9.05 9.43 -5.43
C GLU A 304 10.21 9.38 -6.43
N LYS A 305 11.30 10.09 -6.16
CA LYS A 305 12.47 10.10 -7.07
C LYS A 305 13.13 8.73 -7.21
N GLN A 306 13.29 8.01 -6.11
CA GLN A 306 13.91 6.69 -6.10
C GLN A 306 12.96 5.65 -6.72
N TYR A 307 11.67 5.77 -6.42
CA TYR A 307 10.63 4.96 -7.06
C TYR A 307 10.68 5.08 -8.58
N ILE A 308 10.68 6.32 -9.13
CA ILE A 308 10.74 6.56 -10.56
C ILE A 308 11.99 5.93 -11.18
N TYR A 309 13.13 6.05 -10.52
CA TYR A 309 14.39 5.47 -11.01
C TYR A 309 14.30 3.95 -11.09
N ASN A 310 13.81 3.29 -10.04
CA ASN A 310 13.71 1.84 -9.96
C ASN A 310 12.68 1.29 -10.95
N ILE A 311 11.49 1.91 -11.01
CA ILE A 311 10.39 1.40 -11.85
C ILE A 311 10.68 1.56 -13.34
N LYS A 312 11.46 2.58 -13.74
CA LYS A 312 11.91 2.72 -15.13
C LYS A 312 12.75 1.54 -15.58
N LYS A 313 13.59 1.02 -14.68
CA LYS A 313 14.39 -0.19 -14.95
C LYS A 313 13.48 -1.41 -15.16
N VAL A 314 12.51 -1.61 -14.26
CA VAL A 314 11.52 -2.69 -14.36
C VAL A 314 10.73 -2.60 -15.68
N ILE A 315 10.28 -1.41 -16.05
CA ILE A 315 9.56 -1.20 -17.31
C ILE A 315 10.42 -1.53 -18.51
N GLY A 316 11.71 -1.13 -18.50
CA GLY A 316 12.67 -1.50 -19.55
C GLY A 316 12.80 -3.02 -19.68
N GLU A 317 12.99 -3.73 -18.57
CA GLU A 317 13.08 -5.19 -18.57
C GLU A 317 11.84 -5.87 -19.16
N VAL A 318 10.64 -5.41 -18.79
CA VAL A 318 9.35 -5.91 -19.33
C VAL A 318 9.25 -5.75 -20.85
N ILE A 319 9.80 -4.66 -21.39
CA ILE A 319 9.75 -4.36 -22.83
C ILE A 319 10.84 -5.12 -23.60
N ASP A 320 12.05 -5.21 -23.03
CA ASP A 320 13.24 -5.73 -23.73
C ASP A 320 13.30 -7.28 -23.77
N GLU A 321 12.66 -7.99 -22.85
CA GLU A 321 12.71 -9.48 -22.79
C GLU A 321 12.10 -10.22 -23.99
N THR A 322 11.83 -9.53 -25.09
CA THR A 322 11.23 -10.08 -26.30
C THR A 322 11.99 -9.83 -27.59
N ASN A 323 13.24 -9.37 -27.48
CA ASN A 323 14.13 -9.26 -28.65
C ASN A 323 15.09 -10.47 -28.69
#